data_005a3d2c902bbdb121f43ddd466605a7
#
_entry.id   005a3d2c902bbdb121f43ddd466605a7
#
_cell.length_a   1.000
_cell.length_b   1.000
_cell.length_c   1.000
_cell.angle_alpha   90.00
_cell.angle_beta   90.00
_cell.angle_gamma   90.00
#
_symmetry.space_group_name_H-M   'P 1'
#
loop_
_entity.id
_entity.type
_entity.pdbx_description
1 polymer ?
#
loop_
_entity_poly.entity_id
_entity_poly.type
_entity_poly.pdbx_seq_one_letter_code
_entity_poly.pdbx_strand_id
1 'polypeptide(L)'
;MGHYVLNHEYKGLVEIGVVVVIAFAFLHWGINFSLKRWGQKWDVRGITDVAVLPLAVIVFSLFFLVMTPVTNTITRTMEFEADMYGLNAAQQPDGEANVDLMLGEYRKLDPGPVEEFIFFDHPSGRTRITAAMRWKAGHPESASADEVARPVFAKQ
;
A
#
# COMPACT_ATOMS: atom_id res chain seq x y z
N MET A 1 -6.61 13.45 8.23
CA MET A 1 -6.03 14.80 8.03
C MET A 1 -4.72 14.75 7.25
N GLY A 2 -3.78 13.84 7.57
CA GLY A 2 -2.48 13.75 6.90
C GLY A 2 -2.57 13.64 5.38
N HIS A 3 -3.37 12.73 4.86
CA HIS A 3 -3.54 12.54 3.40
C HIS A 3 -3.97 13.81 2.67
N TYR A 4 -4.89 14.57 3.25
CA TYR A 4 -5.36 15.83 2.67
C TYR A 4 -4.24 16.89 2.61
N VAL A 5 -3.53 17.10 3.74
CA VAL A 5 -2.46 18.11 3.82
C VAL A 5 -1.27 17.76 2.91
N LEU A 6 -0.96 16.47 2.78
CA LEU A 6 0.14 15.96 1.95
C LEU A 6 -0.26 15.77 0.47
N ASN A 7 -1.51 16.15 0.11
CA ASN A 7 -2.06 16.00 -1.24
C ASN A 7 -2.01 14.55 -1.78
N HIS A 8 -2.14 13.56 -0.91
CA HIS A 8 -2.12 12.15 -1.29
C HIS A 8 -3.27 11.78 -2.23
N GLU A 9 -4.42 12.47 -2.15
CA GLU A 9 -5.55 12.30 -3.05
C GLU A 9 -5.16 12.59 -4.51
N TYR A 10 -4.45 13.71 -4.75
CA TYR A 10 -3.97 14.05 -6.09
C TYR A 10 -2.84 13.14 -6.56
N LYS A 11 -1.90 12.78 -5.66
CA LYS A 11 -0.84 11.82 -5.96
C LYS A 11 -1.44 10.47 -6.36
N GLY A 12 -2.40 9.95 -5.59
CA GLY A 12 -3.10 8.70 -5.88
C GLY A 12 -3.88 8.73 -7.19
N LEU A 13 -4.55 9.86 -7.51
CA LEU A 13 -5.26 10.01 -8.77
C LEU A 13 -4.31 9.94 -9.98
N VAL A 14 -3.17 10.62 -9.90
CA VAL A 14 -2.13 10.58 -10.94
C VAL A 14 -1.56 9.17 -11.07
N GLU A 15 -1.27 8.51 -9.95
CA GLU A 15 -0.77 7.13 -9.92
C GLU A 15 -1.74 6.18 -10.61
N ILE A 16 -3.01 6.18 -10.22
CA ILE A 16 -4.04 5.34 -10.84
C ILE A 16 -4.12 5.63 -12.34
N GLY A 17 -4.11 6.89 -12.74
CA GLY A 17 -4.11 7.29 -14.15
C GLY A 17 -2.92 6.70 -14.92
N VAL A 18 -1.73 6.78 -14.38
CA VAL A 18 -0.51 6.20 -14.97
C VAL A 18 -0.61 4.68 -15.06
N VAL A 19 -1.03 4.02 -13.98
CA VAL A 19 -1.20 2.55 -13.94
C VAL A 19 -2.21 2.10 -15.00
N VAL A 20 -3.34 2.81 -15.15
CA VAL A 20 -4.36 2.50 -16.16
C VAL A 20 -3.81 2.63 -17.58
N VAL A 21 -3.06 3.69 -17.87
CA VAL A 21 -2.43 3.87 -19.20
C VAL A 21 -1.44 2.73 -19.49
N ILE A 22 -0.60 2.39 -18.53
CA ILE A 22 0.36 1.28 -18.66
C ILE A 22 -0.37 -0.06 -18.82
N ALA A 23 -1.46 -0.28 -18.06
CA ALA A 23 -2.28 -1.50 -18.16
C ALA A 23 -2.85 -1.68 -19.57
N PHE A 24 -3.42 -0.63 -20.17
CA PHE A 24 -3.93 -0.70 -21.54
C PHE A 24 -2.83 -0.90 -22.57
N ALA A 25 -1.68 -0.25 -22.42
CA ALA A 25 -0.53 -0.44 -23.29
C ALA A 25 0.00 -1.89 -23.21
N PHE A 26 0.11 -2.42 -21.99
CA PHE A 26 0.53 -3.80 -21.75
C PHE A 26 -0.49 -4.81 -22.31
N LEU A 27 -1.77 -4.57 -22.11
CA LEU A 27 -2.86 -5.39 -22.63
C LEU A 27 -2.81 -5.44 -24.17
N HIS A 28 -2.71 -4.26 -24.80
CA HIS A 28 -2.59 -4.17 -26.25
C HIS A 28 -1.36 -4.94 -26.76
N TRP A 29 -0.20 -4.71 -26.15
CA TRP A 29 1.03 -5.40 -26.52
C TRP A 29 0.92 -6.91 -26.30
N GLY A 30 0.46 -7.36 -25.14
CA GLY A 30 0.36 -8.77 -24.77
C GLY A 30 -0.61 -9.56 -25.65
N ILE A 31 -1.77 -8.98 -25.98
CA ILE A 31 -2.73 -9.60 -26.91
C ILE A 31 -2.09 -9.73 -28.31
N ASN A 32 -1.55 -8.65 -28.85
CA ASN A 32 -0.96 -8.68 -30.19
C ASN A 32 0.24 -9.63 -30.28
N PHE A 33 1.10 -9.66 -29.27
CA PHE A 33 2.21 -10.61 -29.19
C PHE A 33 1.70 -12.07 -29.19
N SER A 34 0.70 -12.37 -28.37
CA SER A 34 0.13 -13.71 -28.26
C SER A 34 -0.56 -14.17 -29.55
N LEU A 35 -1.33 -13.28 -30.19
CA LEU A 35 -2.00 -13.57 -31.45
C LEU A 35 -1.00 -13.81 -32.58
N LYS A 36 0.05 -13.01 -32.68
CA LYS A 36 1.12 -13.23 -33.67
C LYS A 36 1.82 -14.57 -33.49
N ARG A 37 1.98 -15.01 -32.24
CA ARG A 37 2.76 -16.24 -31.93
C ARG A 37 1.92 -17.51 -31.99
N TRP A 38 0.64 -17.44 -31.56
CA TRP A 38 -0.22 -18.60 -31.37
C TRP A 38 -1.61 -18.46 -31.97
N GLY A 39 -2.01 -17.31 -32.52
CA GLY A 39 -3.36 -17.05 -32.99
C GLY A 39 -3.88 -18.09 -34.00
N GLN A 40 -3.05 -18.50 -34.95
CA GLN A 40 -3.42 -19.54 -35.91
C GLN A 40 -3.65 -20.90 -35.24
N LYS A 41 -2.83 -21.24 -34.25
CA LYS A 41 -2.95 -22.50 -33.51
C LYS A 41 -4.25 -22.54 -32.67
N TRP A 42 -4.72 -21.38 -32.23
CA TRP A 42 -5.94 -21.25 -31.44
C TRP A 42 -7.18 -20.98 -32.29
N ASP A 43 -7.03 -20.88 -33.61
CA ASP A 43 -8.08 -20.48 -34.56
C ASP A 43 -8.75 -19.13 -34.20
N VAL A 44 -7.95 -18.21 -33.63
CA VAL A 44 -8.39 -16.86 -33.27
C VAL A 44 -8.09 -15.90 -34.41
N ARG A 45 -9.14 -15.29 -34.97
CA ARG A 45 -9.08 -14.50 -36.22
C ARG A 45 -8.47 -13.10 -36.05
N GLY A 46 -8.40 -12.59 -34.83
CA GLY A 46 -7.85 -11.26 -34.54
C GLY A 46 -8.38 -10.67 -33.24
N ILE A 47 -8.01 -9.42 -32.98
CA ILE A 47 -8.35 -8.74 -31.72
C ILE A 47 -9.86 -8.52 -31.52
N THR A 48 -10.64 -8.53 -32.60
CA THR A 48 -12.10 -8.37 -32.58
C THR A 48 -12.84 -9.69 -32.37
N ASP A 49 -12.13 -10.80 -32.35
CA ASP A 49 -12.72 -12.11 -32.08
C ASP A 49 -13.04 -12.26 -30.60
N VAL A 50 -14.25 -12.70 -30.27
CA VAL A 50 -14.69 -12.95 -28.88
C VAL A 50 -13.78 -13.94 -28.17
N ALA A 51 -13.15 -14.89 -28.91
CA ALA A 51 -12.17 -15.82 -28.39
C ALA A 51 -10.92 -15.16 -27.79
N VAL A 52 -10.70 -13.85 -28.04
CA VAL A 52 -9.63 -13.06 -27.38
C VAL A 52 -9.94 -12.75 -25.92
N LEU A 53 -11.19 -12.78 -25.49
CA LEU A 53 -11.59 -12.37 -24.14
C LEU A 53 -10.83 -13.15 -23.02
N PRO A 54 -10.75 -14.49 -23.04
CA PRO A 54 -9.96 -15.22 -22.04
C PRO A 54 -8.47 -14.81 -22.04
N LEU A 55 -7.90 -14.56 -23.21
CA LEU A 55 -6.51 -14.09 -23.33
C LEU A 55 -6.36 -12.71 -22.71
N ALA A 56 -7.30 -11.80 -22.94
CA ALA A 56 -7.30 -10.47 -22.36
C ALA A 56 -7.34 -10.55 -20.83
N VAL A 57 -8.17 -11.43 -20.25
CA VAL A 57 -8.25 -11.65 -18.81
C VAL A 57 -6.91 -12.15 -18.25
N ILE A 58 -6.27 -13.11 -18.92
CA ILE A 58 -4.95 -13.62 -18.48
C ILE A 58 -3.89 -12.53 -18.52
N VAL A 59 -3.78 -11.79 -19.63
CA VAL A 59 -2.78 -10.72 -19.77
C VAL A 59 -2.99 -9.63 -18.74
N PHE A 60 -4.25 -9.25 -18.49
CA PHE A 60 -4.62 -8.27 -17.48
C PHE A 60 -4.28 -8.75 -16.06
N SER A 61 -4.59 -10.00 -15.74
CA SER A 61 -4.26 -10.61 -14.44
C SER A 61 -2.75 -10.67 -14.20
N LEU A 62 -1.97 -11.02 -15.22
CA LEU A 62 -0.50 -11.02 -15.14
C LEU A 62 0.05 -9.62 -14.92
N PHE A 63 -0.53 -8.61 -15.58
CA PHE A 63 -0.15 -7.22 -15.36
C PHE A 63 -0.35 -6.83 -13.89
N PHE A 64 -1.53 -7.05 -13.31
CA PHE A 64 -1.79 -6.69 -11.93
C PHE A 64 -0.99 -7.50 -10.93
N LEU A 65 -0.71 -8.78 -11.23
CA LEU A 65 0.17 -9.59 -10.38
C LEU A 65 1.57 -8.95 -10.26
N VAL A 66 2.12 -8.46 -11.38
CA VAL A 66 3.44 -7.80 -11.40
C VAL A 66 3.39 -6.40 -10.80
N MET A 67 2.27 -5.68 -11.01
CA MET A 67 2.11 -4.31 -10.53
C MET A 67 1.75 -4.23 -9.03
N THR A 68 1.18 -5.29 -8.45
CA THR A 68 0.78 -5.31 -7.03
C THR A 68 1.89 -4.83 -6.07
N PRO A 69 3.13 -5.35 -6.10
CA PRO A 69 4.18 -4.87 -5.21
C PRO A 69 4.57 -3.41 -5.46
N VAL A 70 4.42 -2.92 -6.69
CA VAL A 70 4.70 -1.52 -7.03
C VAL A 70 3.65 -0.61 -6.42
N THR A 71 2.37 -0.87 -6.69
CA THR A 71 1.26 -0.08 -6.14
C THR A 71 1.22 -0.16 -4.62
N ASN A 72 1.43 -1.34 -4.03
CA ASN A 72 1.54 -1.51 -2.59
C ASN A 72 2.67 -0.67 -1.99
N THR A 73 3.83 -0.59 -2.67
CA THR A 73 4.95 0.21 -2.19
C THR A 73 4.62 1.70 -2.19
N ILE A 74 3.94 2.20 -3.22
CA ILE A 74 3.55 3.61 -3.31
C ILE A 74 2.53 3.93 -2.22
N THR A 75 1.48 3.10 -2.08
CA THR A 75 0.46 3.27 -1.04
C THR A 75 1.09 3.23 0.35
N ARG A 76 1.94 2.25 0.63
CA ARG A 76 2.65 2.10 1.90
C ARG A 76 3.51 3.32 2.24
N THR A 77 4.13 3.95 1.24
CA THR A 77 4.91 5.17 1.43
C THR A 77 4.00 6.35 1.80
N MET A 78 2.88 6.52 1.12
CA MET A 78 1.89 7.57 1.43
C MET A 78 1.27 7.38 2.82
N GLU A 79 0.97 6.14 3.20
CA GLU A 79 0.48 5.80 4.54
C GLU A 79 1.50 6.16 5.61
N PHE A 80 2.78 5.79 5.40
CA PHE A 80 3.85 6.13 6.34
C PHE A 80 4.06 7.64 6.47
N GLU A 81 3.99 8.41 5.37
CA GLU A 81 4.04 9.86 5.41
C GLU A 81 2.86 10.46 6.23
N ALA A 82 1.66 9.89 6.07
CA ALA A 82 0.47 10.31 6.81
C ALA A 82 0.57 9.99 8.31
N ASP A 83 1.12 8.82 8.66
CA ASP A 83 1.38 8.43 10.05
C ASP A 83 2.37 9.40 10.71
N MET A 84 3.48 9.68 10.04
CA MET A 84 4.49 10.63 10.56
C MET A 84 3.94 12.05 10.69
N TYR A 85 3.06 12.48 9.78
CA TYR A 85 2.36 13.74 9.91
C TYR A 85 1.42 13.73 11.14
N GLY A 86 0.64 12.66 11.32
CA GLY A 86 -0.24 12.47 12.47
C GLY A 86 0.53 12.50 13.78
N LEU A 87 1.65 11.81 13.84
CA LEU A 87 2.52 11.74 15.01
C LEU A 87 3.11 13.11 15.37
N ASN A 88 3.59 13.87 14.37
CA ASN A 88 4.08 15.24 14.58
C ASN A 88 2.98 16.20 15.05
N ALA A 89 1.75 16.01 14.56
CA ALA A 89 0.63 16.88 14.92
C ALA A 89 0.03 16.55 16.29
N ALA A 90 -0.12 15.26 16.59
CA ALA A 90 -0.74 14.78 17.82
C ALA A 90 0.23 14.69 19.00
N GLN A 91 1.51 14.42 18.72
CA GLN A 91 2.57 14.22 19.72
C GLN A 91 2.21 13.13 20.76
N GLN A 92 1.56 12.06 20.28
CA GLN A 92 1.05 10.94 21.10
C GLN A 92 1.65 9.59 20.63
N PRO A 93 2.96 9.38 20.78
CA PRO A 93 3.64 8.18 20.25
C PRO A 93 3.18 6.88 20.94
N ASP A 94 2.86 6.92 22.24
CA ASP A 94 2.33 5.76 22.95
C ASP A 94 0.91 5.42 22.49
N GLY A 95 0.10 6.44 22.19
CA GLY A 95 -1.23 6.28 21.63
C GLY A 95 -1.21 5.61 20.26
N GLU A 96 -0.34 6.07 19.36
CA GLU A 96 -0.11 5.50 18.04
C GLU A 96 0.31 4.03 18.16
N ALA A 97 1.34 3.72 18.95
CA ALA A 97 1.81 2.35 19.15
C ALA A 97 0.72 1.43 19.72
N ASN A 98 -0.13 1.91 20.64
CA ASN A 98 -1.23 1.11 21.17
C ASN A 98 -2.32 0.84 20.13
N VAL A 99 -2.65 1.80 19.28
CA VAL A 99 -3.61 1.61 18.18
C VAL A 99 -3.06 0.54 17.20
N ASP A 100 -1.79 0.61 16.84
CA ASP A 100 -1.17 -0.36 15.96
C ASP A 100 -1.13 -1.78 16.56
N LEU A 101 -0.91 -1.91 17.86
CA LEU A 101 -0.99 -3.19 18.57
C LEU A 101 -2.42 -3.76 18.54
N MET A 102 -3.44 -2.93 18.73
CA MET A 102 -4.84 -3.36 18.65
C MET A 102 -5.23 -3.79 17.24
N LEU A 103 -4.74 -3.08 16.22
CA LEU A 103 -4.94 -3.47 14.80
C LEU A 103 -4.26 -4.80 14.46
N GLY A 104 -3.27 -5.22 15.24
CA GLY A 104 -2.59 -6.51 15.11
C GLY A 104 -3.50 -7.72 15.34
N GLU A 105 -4.68 -7.58 15.93
CA GLU A 105 -5.70 -8.64 15.98
C GLU A 105 -6.23 -9.01 14.59
N TYR A 106 -6.20 -8.06 13.65
CA TYR A 106 -6.75 -8.20 12.30
C TYR A 106 -5.67 -8.29 11.23
N ARG A 107 -4.44 -7.93 11.55
CA ARG A 107 -3.31 -7.90 10.61
C ARG A 107 -2.06 -8.47 11.25
N LYS A 108 -1.25 -9.18 10.47
CA LYS A 108 0.05 -9.67 10.91
C LYS A 108 0.97 -8.49 11.28
N LEU A 109 1.38 -8.41 12.54
CA LEU A 109 2.21 -7.31 13.06
C LEU A 109 3.62 -7.29 12.49
N ASP A 110 4.21 -8.48 12.30
CA ASP A 110 5.60 -8.66 11.90
C ASP A 110 5.69 -9.61 10.70
N PRO A 111 5.36 -9.15 9.48
CA PRO A 111 5.57 -9.91 8.25
C PRO A 111 7.05 -10.00 7.91
N GLY A 112 7.43 -11.04 7.15
CA GLY A 112 8.76 -11.06 6.53
C GLY A 112 8.92 -9.95 5.49
N PRO A 113 10.16 -9.47 5.21
CA PRO A 113 10.36 -8.33 4.30
C PRO A 113 9.84 -8.57 2.87
N VAL A 114 9.93 -9.79 2.36
CA VAL A 114 9.38 -10.16 1.04
C VAL A 114 7.85 -10.20 1.07
N GLU A 115 7.27 -10.71 2.16
CA GLU A 115 5.84 -10.76 2.37
C GLU A 115 5.25 -9.33 2.45
N GLU A 116 5.90 -8.44 3.21
CA GLU A 116 5.49 -7.03 3.32
C GLU A 116 5.58 -6.32 1.97
N PHE A 117 6.67 -6.54 1.23
CA PHE A 117 6.86 -5.94 -0.08
C PHE A 117 5.78 -6.33 -1.08
N ILE A 118 5.39 -7.62 -1.12
CA ILE A 118 4.45 -8.13 -2.13
C ILE A 118 2.99 -7.87 -1.73
N PHE A 119 2.61 -8.13 -0.46
CA PHE A 119 1.20 -8.27 -0.08
C PHE A 119 0.67 -7.14 0.80
N PHE A 120 1.53 -6.27 1.34
CA PHE A 120 1.09 -5.23 2.26
C PHE A 120 1.00 -3.87 1.56
N ASP A 121 -0.18 -3.32 1.52
CA ASP A 121 -0.48 -1.97 1.04
C ASP A 121 -0.33 -0.88 2.12
N HIS A 122 -0.18 -1.27 3.38
CA HIS A 122 0.11 -0.39 4.52
C HIS A 122 1.40 -0.84 5.21
N PRO A 123 2.11 0.06 5.91
CA PRO A 123 3.25 -0.33 6.74
C PRO A 123 2.83 -1.37 7.76
N SER A 124 3.71 -2.33 8.04
CA SER A 124 3.46 -3.32 9.09
C SER A 124 3.35 -2.66 10.46
N GLY A 125 2.63 -3.28 11.39
CA GLY A 125 2.53 -2.80 12.76
C GLY A 125 3.91 -2.62 13.40
N ARG A 126 4.85 -3.55 13.14
CA ARG A 126 6.25 -3.41 13.55
C ARG A 126 6.89 -2.12 13.03
N THR A 127 6.71 -1.81 11.75
CA THR A 127 7.28 -0.61 11.14
C THR A 127 6.71 0.64 11.79
N ARG A 128 5.39 0.72 11.96
CA ARG A 128 4.68 1.86 12.54
C ARG A 128 5.03 2.05 14.03
N ILE A 129 4.96 1.00 14.84
CA ILE A 129 5.34 1.03 16.27
C ILE A 129 6.81 1.44 16.43
N THR A 130 7.71 0.91 15.59
CA THR A 130 9.13 1.28 15.63
C THR A 130 9.32 2.77 15.29
N ALA A 131 8.59 3.29 14.30
CA ALA A 131 8.63 4.70 13.92
C ALA A 131 8.13 5.60 15.07
N ALA A 132 7.00 5.24 15.70
CA ALA A 132 6.45 5.96 16.85
C ALA A 132 7.43 5.99 18.03
N MET A 133 8.07 4.86 18.35
CA MET A 133 9.05 4.80 19.44
C MET A 133 10.35 5.55 19.12
N ARG A 134 10.82 5.55 17.89
CA ARG A 134 11.97 6.37 17.46
C ARG A 134 11.65 7.86 17.53
N TRP A 135 10.44 8.23 17.11
CA TRP A 135 9.97 9.61 17.23
C TRP A 135 9.95 10.05 18.71
N LYS A 136 9.42 9.22 19.60
CA LYS A 136 9.42 9.45 21.06
C LYS A 136 10.82 9.65 21.61
N ALA A 137 11.76 8.83 21.19
CA ALA A 137 13.16 8.94 21.64
C ALA A 137 13.83 10.25 21.19
N GLY A 138 13.41 10.78 20.03
CA GLY A 138 13.89 12.07 19.52
C GLY A 138 13.21 13.31 20.13
N HIS A 139 12.07 13.12 20.86
CA HIS A 139 11.26 14.19 21.44
C HIS A 139 10.97 13.92 22.93
N PRO A 140 11.97 14.00 23.81
CA PRO A 140 11.83 13.63 25.23
C PRO A 140 10.83 14.50 25.99
N GLU A 141 10.56 15.71 25.54
CA GLU A 141 9.58 16.65 26.14
C GLU A 141 8.13 16.15 25.95
N SER A 142 7.80 15.53 24.81
CA SER A 142 6.48 14.94 24.57
C SER A 142 6.27 13.65 25.37
N ALA A 143 7.35 12.91 25.67
CA ALA A 143 7.29 11.72 26.50
C ALA A 143 6.86 12.03 27.95
N SER A 144 7.26 13.19 28.47
CA SER A 144 6.84 13.65 29.80
C SER A 144 5.38 14.10 29.85
N ALA A 145 4.85 14.65 28.76
CA ALA A 145 3.45 15.03 28.65
C ALA A 145 2.51 13.81 28.60
N ASP A 146 2.91 12.75 27.89
CA ASP A 146 2.18 11.48 27.86
C ASP A 146 2.10 10.79 29.23
N GLU A 147 3.15 10.90 30.04
CA GLU A 147 3.17 10.33 31.38
C GLU A 147 2.21 11.08 32.32
N VAL A 148 2.09 12.39 32.17
CA VAL A 148 1.14 13.23 32.93
C VAL A 148 -0.31 13.00 32.46
N ALA A 149 -0.54 12.71 31.19
CA ALA A 149 -1.86 12.49 30.62
C ALA A 149 -2.43 11.07 30.87
N ARG A 150 -1.64 10.13 31.43
CA ARG A 150 -2.16 8.79 31.76
C ARG A 150 -3.24 8.90 32.83
N PRO A 151 -4.47 8.46 32.55
CA PRO A 151 -5.53 8.50 33.54
C PRO A 151 -5.14 7.65 34.75
N VAL A 152 -5.37 8.18 35.95
CA VAL A 152 -5.06 7.56 37.26
C VAL A 152 -5.69 6.16 37.43
N PHE A 153 -6.60 5.76 36.50
CA PHE A 153 -7.34 4.50 36.54
C PHE A 153 -6.59 3.29 35.90
N ALA A 154 -5.37 3.46 35.42
CA ALA A 154 -4.58 2.36 34.84
C ALA A 154 -3.80 1.53 35.87
N LYS A 155 -4.07 1.74 37.19
CA LYS A 155 -3.49 0.96 38.30
C LYS A 155 -4.59 0.16 38.98
N GLN A 156 -5.13 -0.85 38.32
CA GLN A 156 -5.82 -1.96 39.00
C GLN A 156 -5.39 -3.27 38.33
#